data_141927575d03e37121a19ccadc39bba8
#
_entry.id   141927575d03e37121a19ccadc39bba8
#
_cell.length_a   1.000
_cell.length_b   1.000
_cell.length_c   1.000
_cell.angle_alpha   90.00
_cell.angle_beta   90.00
_cell.angle_gamma   90.00
#
_symmetry.space_group_name_H-M   'P 1'
#
loop_
_entity.id
_entity.type
_entity.pdbx_description
1 polymer ?
#
loop_
_entity_poly.entity_id
_entity_poly.type
_entity_poly.pdbx_seq_one_letter_code
_entity_poly.pdbx_strand_id
1 'polypeptide(L)'
;MPERIARARKPARVELTLAQQADVVAQLEHQLGAAQAAGAVERIETHISFVMIAGAFAYKIKKAVNLGFLDFTTLARRRHFCEEELRLNRRLAPALYLGLVPVTLHGDRAELGGDGTIIDCAVKMLAFPQDGLWDSLVRHGGLQTRHIDQLADRLAAFHRDAATCRDDTPFGAPAQVRAPMVETLDALERLLCDAADLARLDNLRVWEAQAFRANEAAFGERRARGQVRECHGDLHLGNVAQVDGEATLFDCLEFDAGLRWTDVMSDVAFLAMDLHHHGRPELAHRFVNAYLEHSGDYDGARVFRYHLVYRALVRAKVAALRAAQSPLPDPRAGSGGDSGAARLEGPGVSIEVRRLLELALVFSRPKPAVLLVTHGFSGSS
;
A
#
# COMPACT_ATOMS: atom_id res chain seq x y z
N MET A 1 62.68 -2.85 -14.01
CA MET A 1 61.82 -3.28 -12.86
C MET A 1 60.48 -2.61 -13.04
N PRO A 2 59.39 -3.30 -13.48
CA PRO A 2 58.07 -2.66 -13.53
C PRO A 2 57.36 -2.81 -12.16
N GLU A 3 56.94 -1.69 -11.60
CA GLU A 3 56.14 -1.62 -10.40
C GLU A 3 54.79 -2.35 -10.54
N ARG A 4 54.57 -3.32 -9.67
CA ARG A 4 53.28 -3.97 -9.50
C ARG A 4 52.29 -2.97 -8.85
N ILE A 5 51.44 -2.39 -9.67
CA ILE A 5 50.24 -1.67 -9.16
C ILE A 5 49.35 -2.71 -8.47
N ALA A 6 49.31 -2.66 -7.15
CA ALA A 6 48.41 -3.45 -6.33
C ALA A 6 46.99 -3.05 -6.68
N ARG A 7 46.27 -3.91 -7.37
CA ARG A 7 44.80 -3.77 -7.57
C ARG A 7 44.14 -3.80 -6.17
N ALA A 8 43.64 -2.64 -5.71
CA ALA A 8 42.82 -2.58 -4.54
C ALA A 8 41.64 -3.59 -4.67
N ARG A 9 41.62 -4.57 -3.78
CA ARG A 9 40.49 -5.51 -3.68
C ARG A 9 39.24 -4.68 -3.39
N LYS A 10 38.25 -4.72 -4.30
CA LYS A 10 36.91 -4.25 -3.98
C LYS A 10 36.48 -4.94 -2.68
N PRO A 11 35.99 -4.19 -1.69
CA PRO A 11 35.48 -4.79 -0.46
C PRO A 11 34.42 -5.83 -0.83
N ALA A 12 34.51 -7.02 -0.21
CA ALA A 12 33.53 -8.08 -0.39
C ALA A 12 32.15 -7.51 -0.06
N ARG A 13 31.22 -7.58 -1.00
CA ARG A 13 29.83 -7.21 -0.74
C ARG A 13 29.29 -8.20 0.29
N VAL A 14 28.96 -7.71 1.48
CA VAL A 14 28.28 -8.49 2.51
C VAL A 14 26.79 -8.47 2.14
N GLU A 15 26.29 -9.58 1.61
CA GLU A 15 24.85 -9.76 1.41
C GLU A 15 24.28 -10.46 2.65
N LEU A 16 23.28 -9.84 3.29
CA LEU A 16 22.63 -10.40 4.47
C LEU A 16 21.52 -11.36 4.06
N THR A 17 21.43 -12.49 4.75
CA THR A 17 20.21 -13.30 4.79
C THR A 17 19.17 -12.62 5.65
N LEU A 18 17.89 -12.99 5.53
CA LEU A 18 16.82 -12.44 6.37
C LEU A 18 17.08 -12.68 7.87
N ALA A 19 17.63 -13.85 8.25
CA ALA A 19 17.98 -14.16 9.63
C ALA A 19 19.10 -13.23 10.16
N GLN A 20 20.19 -13.07 9.39
CA GLN A 20 21.27 -12.13 9.75
C GLN A 20 20.77 -10.69 9.85
N GLN A 21 19.85 -10.30 8.96
CA GLN A 21 19.24 -8.96 8.99
C GLN A 21 18.39 -8.77 10.25
N ALA A 22 17.66 -9.81 10.69
CA ALA A 22 16.90 -9.76 11.95
C ALA A 22 17.81 -9.56 13.17
N ASP A 23 18.99 -10.21 13.20
CA ASP A 23 20.00 -10.01 14.24
C ASP A 23 20.55 -8.57 14.23
N VAL A 24 20.81 -8.02 13.04
CA VAL A 24 21.23 -6.61 12.87
C VAL A 24 20.15 -5.68 13.41
N VAL A 25 18.87 -5.89 13.05
CA VAL A 25 17.75 -5.07 13.52
C VAL A 25 17.64 -5.12 15.05
N ALA A 26 17.79 -6.30 15.67
CA ALA A 26 17.76 -6.43 17.14
C ALA A 26 18.90 -5.66 17.82
N GLN A 27 20.11 -5.62 17.23
CA GLN A 27 21.21 -4.80 17.74
C GLN A 27 20.88 -3.29 17.63
N LEU A 28 20.30 -2.86 16.50
CA LEU A 28 19.91 -1.46 16.31
C LEU A 28 18.79 -1.04 17.30
N GLU A 29 17.81 -1.91 17.55
CA GLU A 29 16.75 -1.68 18.54
C GLU A 29 17.35 -1.47 19.93
N HIS A 30 18.29 -2.33 20.34
CA HIS A 30 18.98 -2.19 21.63
C HIS A 30 19.75 -0.86 21.75
N GLN A 31 20.45 -0.47 20.69
CA GLN A 31 21.20 0.80 20.67
C GLN A 31 20.28 2.03 20.71
N LEU A 32 19.19 2.01 19.94
CA LEU A 32 18.19 3.08 19.93
C LEU A 32 17.52 3.21 21.31
N GLY A 33 17.20 2.09 21.95
CA GLY A 33 16.64 2.06 23.30
C GLY A 33 17.60 2.60 24.36
N ALA A 34 18.90 2.25 24.28
CA ALA A 34 19.92 2.75 25.19
C ALA A 34 20.21 4.25 25.03
N ALA A 35 20.04 4.80 23.81
CA ALA A 35 20.25 6.22 23.53
C ALA A 35 19.08 7.11 24.01
N GLN A 36 17.95 6.53 24.38
CA GLN A 36 16.78 7.25 24.86
C GLN A 36 16.61 7.05 26.36
N ALA A 37 16.61 8.15 27.11
CA ALA A 37 16.57 8.16 28.55
C ALA A 37 15.29 7.57 29.19
N ALA A 38 14.24 7.22 28.43
CA ALA A 38 12.96 6.74 28.98
C ALA A 38 11.99 6.07 27.99
N GLY A 39 12.39 5.49 26.85
CA GLY A 39 11.41 4.95 25.92
C GLY A 39 11.79 3.58 25.33
N ALA A 40 10.86 2.64 25.38
CA ALA A 40 10.98 1.40 24.62
C ALA A 40 10.94 1.73 23.10
N VAL A 41 11.80 1.09 22.31
CA VAL A 41 11.70 1.11 20.86
C VAL A 41 10.48 0.27 20.47
N GLU A 42 9.55 0.85 19.73
CA GLU A 42 8.45 0.10 19.14
C GLU A 42 8.91 -0.50 17.82
N ARG A 43 8.74 -1.82 17.68
CA ARG A 43 9.01 -2.53 16.42
C ARG A 43 7.71 -2.89 15.73
N ILE A 44 7.59 -2.43 14.49
CA ILE A 44 6.53 -2.85 13.58
C ILE A 44 7.17 -3.69 12.48
N GLU A 45 6.63 -4.88 12.26
CA GLU A 45 7.13 -5.79 11.24
C GLU A 45 6.07 -6.02 10.17
N THR A 46 6.43 -5.75 8.91
CA THR A 46 5.61 -6.03 7.73
C THR A 46 6.19 -7.19 6.94
N HIS A 47 5.54 -7.63 5.86
CA HIS A 47 6.07 -8.67 4.98
C HIS A 47 7.40 -8.27 4.32
N ILE A 48 7.62 -6.98 4.10
CA ILE A 48 8.73 -6.45 3.29
C ILE A 48 9.64 -5.49 4.04
N SER A 49 9.32 -5.14 5.30
CA SER A 49 10.09 -4.15 6.05
C SER A 49 10.08 -4.40 7.55
N PHE A 50 11.15 -3.96 8.21
CA PHE A 50 11.21 -3.70 9.64
C PHE A 50 11.10 -2.19 9.86
N VAL A 51 10.28 -1.75 10.79
CA VAL A 51 10.15 -0.35 11.19
C VAL A 51 10.41 -0.24 12.69
N MET A 52 11.40 0.56 13.06
CA MET A 52 11.76 0.84 14.45
C MET A 52 11.38 2.28 14.75
N ILE A 53 10.48 2.49 15.71
CA ILE A 53 10.08 3.82 16.20
C ILE A 53 10.82 4.10 17.49
N ALA A 54 11.63 5.14 17.49
CA ALA A 54 12.49 5.49 18.59
C ALA A 54 12.42 7.01 18.82
N GLY A 55 11.67 7.45 19.84
CA GLY A 55 11.42 8.86 20.15
C GLY A 55 10.80 9.61 18.99
N ALA A 56 11.48 10.65 18.52
CA ALA A 56 10.98 11.49 17.44
C ALA A 56 11.19 10.89 16.03
N PHE A 57 11.81 9.72 15.90
CA PHE A 57 12.18 9.17 14.59
C PHE A 57 11.70 7.74 14.40
N ALA A 58 11.40 7.42 13.15
CA ALA A 58 11.19 6.06 12.67
C ALA A 58 12.27 5.69 11.64
N TYR A 59 12.70 4.43 11.67
CA TYR A 59 13.71 3.86 10.76
C TYR A 59 13.12 2.64 10.08
N LYS A 60 12.91 2.71 8.76
CA LYS A 60 12.35 1.61 7.96
C LYS A 60 13.46 0.94 7.17
N ILE A 61 13.66 -0.36 7.38
CA ILE A 61 14.65 -1.21 6.71
C ILE A 61 13.90 -2.24 5.87
N LYS A 62 14.20 -2.34 4.59
CA LYS A 62 13.60 -3.32 3.70
C LYS A 62 14.14 -4.71 3.99
N LYS A 63 13.28 -5.73 4.11
CA LYS A 63 13.67 -7.12 4.36
C LYS A 63 14.40 -7.71 3.17
N ALA A 64 15.42 -8.54 3.45
CA ALA A 64 16.17 -9.28 2.43
C ALA A 64 15.37 -10.50 1.91
N VAL A 65 14.26 -10.24 1.21
CA VAL A 65 13.31 -11.26 0.70
C VAL A 65 13.11 -11.14 -0.81
N ASN A 66 12.73 -12.28 -1.40
CA ASN A 66 12.19 -12.33 -2.76
C ASN A 66 10.79 -12.95 -2.69
N LEU A 67 9.77 -12.19 -3.05
CA LEU A 67 8.36 -12.62 -3.02
C LEU A 67 7.79 -12.85 -4.44
N GLY A 68 8.65 -12.89 -5.46
CA GLY A 68 8.27 -13.04 -6.86
C GLY A 68 7.88 -11.72 -7.52
N PHE A 69 7.02 -10.93 -6.90
CA PHE A 69 6.63 -9.59 -7.37
C PHE A 69 7.57 -8.48 -6.91
N LEU A 70 8.45 -8.74 -5.96
CA LEU A 70 9.54 -7.87 -5.53
C LEU A 70 10.77 -8.68 -5.14
N ASP A 71 11.96 -8.09 -5.30
CA ASP A 71 13.21 -8.70 -4.90
C ASP A 71 14.11 -7.68 -4.20
N PHE A 72 14.27 -7.84 -2.89
CA PHE A 72 15.11 -7.04 -2.00
C PHE A 72 16.31 -7.84 -1.47
N THR A 73 16.68 -8.94 -2.10
CA THR A 73 17.72 -9.83 -1.61
C THR A 73 19.11 -9.18 -1.54
N THR A 74 19.43 -8.26 -2.46
CA THR A 74 20.74 -7.61 -2.47
C THR A 74 20.72 -6.21 -1.85
N LEU A 75 21.83 -5.81 -1.21
CA LEU A 75 22.02 -4.47 -0.68
C LEU A 75 21.76 -3.38 -1.74
N ALA A 76 22.24 -3.61 -2.97
CA ALA A 76 22.06 -2.65 -4.05
C ALA A 76 20.58 -2.43 -4.40
N ARG A 77 19.77 -3.50 -4.41
CA ARG A 77 18.31 -3.41 -4.62
C ARG A 77 17.63 -2.72 -3.46
N ARG A 78 17.91 -3.13 -2.21
CA ARG A 78 17.32 -2.48 -1.03
C ARG A 78 17.62 -0.99 -1.02
N ARG A 79 18.86 -0.58 -1.30
CA ARG A 79 19.24 0.82 -1.41
C ARG A 79 18.46 1.55 -2.50
N HIS A 80 18.38 0.98 -3.70
CA HIS A 80 17.62 1.55 -4.82
C HIS A 80 16.16 1.82 -4.42
N PHE A 81 15.50 0.82 -3.82
CA PHE A 81 14.11 0.98 -3.41
C PHE A 81 13.91 1.87 -2.19
N CYS A 82 14.90 2.04 -1.31
CA CYS A 82 14.89 3.08 -0.29
C CYS A 82 15.02 4.48 -0.91
N GLU A 83 15.85 4.65 -1.93
CA GLU A 83 15.98 5.91 -2.69
C GLU A 83 14.68 6.25 -3.42
N GLU A 84 14.03 5.25 -4.07
CA GLU A 84 12.72 5.41 -4.70
C GLU A 84 11.61 5.74 -3.69
N GLU A 85 11.56 5.05 -2.56
CA GLU A 85 10.61 5.34 -1.49
C GLU A 85 10.75 6.79 -1.01
N LEU A 86 11.98 7.24 -0.79
CA LEU A 86 12.25 8.62 -0.39
C LEU A 86 11.81 9.62 -1.47
N ARG A 87 12.14 9.37 -2.74
CA ARG A 87 11.75 10.21 -3.88
C ARG A 87 10.24 10.34 -4.00
N LEU A 88 9.53 9.22 -3.97
CA LEU A 88 8.09 9.17 -4.15
C LEU A 88 7.34 9.85 -3.02
N ASN A 89 7.71 9.54 -1.79
CA ASN A 89 6.99 10.03 -0.62
C ASN A 89 7.26 11.50 -0.31
N ARG A 90 8.42 12.04 -0.68
CA ARG A 90 8.68 13.48 -0.56
C ARG A 90 7.78 14.36 -1.40
N ARG A 91 7.09 13.83 -2.39
CA ARG A 91 6.07 14.55 -3.16
C ARG A 91 4.84 14.89 -2.31
N LEU A 92 4.50 14.01 -1.35
CA LEU A 92 3.29 14.11 -0.52
C LEU A 92 3.58 14.46 0.94
N ALA A 93 4.68 13.98 1.48
CA ALA A 93 5.07 14.14 2.88
C ALA A 93 6.55 14.56 3.04
N PRO A 94 7.00 15.69 2.46
CA PRO A 94 8.41 16.10 2.48
C PRO A 94 8.94 16.31 3.90
N ALA A 95 8.11 16.79 4.83
CA ALA A 95 8.51 16.97 6.22
C ALA A 95 8.69 15.64 6.96
N LEU A 96 7.98 14.59 6.54
CA LEU A 96 8.03 13.28 7.18
C LEU A 96 9.28 12.48 6.78
N TYR A 97 9.67 12.49 5.49
CA TYR A 97 10.74 11.68 4.93
C TYR A 97 12.08 12.42 4.93
N LEU A 98 12.88 12.23 5.98
CA LEU A 98 14.11 13.00 6.24
C LEU A 98 15.26 12.60 5.32
N GLY A 99 15.50 11.30 5.12
CA GLY A 99 16.62 10.85 4.29
C GLY A 99 16.93 9.36 4.44
N LEU A 100 18.04 8.95 3.82
CA LEU A 100 18.61 7.62 4.00
C LEU A 100 19.72 7.66 5.05
N VAL A 101 19.75 6.62 5.87
CA VAL A 101 20.82 6.39 6.85
C VAL A 101 21.44 5.04 6.54
N PRO A 102 22.78 4.95 6.33
CA PRO A 102 23.42 3.67 6.16
C PRO A 102 23.36 2.85 7.45
N VAL A 103 23.19 1.56 7.32
CA VAL A 103 23.43 0.59 8.38
C VAL A 103 24.84 0.05 8.15
N THR A 104 25.72 0.25 9.11
CA THR A 104 27.14 -0.11 9.01
C THR A 104 27.50 -1.20 10.01
N LEU A 105 28.54 -1.97 9.71
CA LEU A 105 29.11 -2.97 10.59
C LEU A 105 30.55 -2.61 10.92
N HIS A 106 30.86 -2.50 12.21
CA HIS A 106 32.20 -2.32 12.75
C HIS A 106 32.54 -3.52 13.66
N GLY A 107 33.40 -4.45 13.17
CA GLY A 107 33.52 -5.78 13.80
C GLY A 107 32.17 -6.51 13.71
N ASP A 108 31.64 -6.90 14.88
CA ASP A 108 30.32 -7.55 15.00
C ASP A 108 29.19 -6.59 15.41
N ARG A 109 29.48 -5.29 15.50
CA ARG A 109 28.53 -4.28 15.95
C ARG A 109 27.91 -3.55 14.76
N ALA A 110 26.59 -3.63 14.64
CA ALA A 110 25.83 -2.86 13.67
C ALA A 110 25.46 -1.48 14.23
N GLU A 111 25.53 -0.44 13.39
CA GLU A 111 25.22 0.95 13.77
C GLU A 111 24.45 1.68 12.67
N LEU A 112 23.59 2.65 13.07
CA LEU A 112 22.96 3.59 12.16
C LEU A 112 23.88 4.80 11.94
N GLY A 113 24.30 5.02 10.69
CA GLY A 113 25.12 6.19 10.32
C GLY A 113 26.60 6.11 10.70
N GLY A 114 27.10 4.96 11.14
CA GLY A 114 28.51 4.75 11.47
C GLY A 114 29.44 4.77 10.25
N ASP A 115 30.75 4.71 10.49
CA ASP A 115 31.83 4.74 9.49
C ASP A 115 32.30 3.33 9.04
N GLY A 116 31.65 2.27 9.56
CA GLY A 116 31.95 0.88 9.22
C GLY A 116 31.55 0.48 7.80
N THR A 117 31.65 -0.82 7.51
CA THR A 117 31.22 -1.38 6.22
C THR A 117 29.72 -1.27 6.10
N ILE A 118 29.20 -0.65 5.03
CA ILE A 118 27.77 -0.56 4.76
C ILE A 118 27.22 -1.95 4.43
N ILE A 119 26.26 -2.43 5.23
CA ILE A 119 25.61 -3.73 5.10
C ILE A 119 24.11 -3.61 4.75
N ASP A 120 23.49 -2.46 5.07
CA ASP A 120 22.11 -2.16 4.74
C ASP A 120 21.85 -0.63 4.70
N CYS A 121 20.61 -0.23 4.48
CA CYS A 121 20.16 1.15 4.59
C CYS A 121 18.77 1.24 5.21
N ALA A 122 18.51 2.32 5.92
CA ALA A 122 17.22 2.65 6.51
C ALA A 122 16.69 3.97 5.93
N VAL A 123 15.38 4.02 5.65
CA VAL A 123 14.67 5.29 5.45
C VAL A 123 14.39 5.89 6.82
N LYS A 124 14.95 7.08 7.10
CA LYS A 124 14.72 7.83 8.33
C LYS A 124 13.53 8.77 8.12
N MET A 125 12.58 8.71 9.02
CA MET A 125 11.36 9.52 9.01
C MET A 125 11.14 10.18 10.37
N LEU A 126 10.31 11.23 10.42
CA LEU A 126 9.72 11.66 11.68
C LEU A 126 8.68 10.62 12.13
N ALA A 127 8.69 10.32 13.42
CA ALA A 127 7.63 9.53 14.01
C ALA A 127 6.38 10.40 14.20
N PHE A 128 5.22 9.80 14.02
CA PHE A 128 3.93 10.43 14.32
C PHE A 128 3.08 9.47 15.18
N PRO A 129 2.11 10.00 15.95
CA PRO A 129 1.25 9.17 16.79
C PRO A 129 0.47 8.14 15.95
N GLN A 130 0.53 6.87 16.34
CA GLN A 130 -0.10 5.78 15.58
C GLN A 130 -1.63 5.80 15.66
N ASP A 131 -2.21 6.45 16.66
CA ASP A 131 -3.65 6.73 16.77
C ASP A 131 -4.14 7.76 15.74
N GLY A 132 -3.22 8.56 15.14
CA GLY A 132 -3.49 9.42 14.01
C GLY A 132 -3.62 8.71 12.65
N LEU A 133 -3.30 7.42 12.55
CA LEU A 133 -3.55 6.65 11.33
C LEU A 133 -5.05 6.58 11.02
N TRP A 134 -5.43 6.73 9.76
CA TRP A 134 -6.85 6.77 9.40
C TRP A 134 -7.56 5.44 9.59
N ASP A 135 -6.90 4.32 9.48
CA ASP A 135 -7.47 3.02 9.84
C ASP A 135 -7.76 2.93 11.34
N SER A 136 -6.93 3.55 12.20
CA SER A 136 -7.18 3.69 13.63
C SER A 136 -8.34 4.67 13.89
N LEU A 137 -8.32 5.85 13.26
CA LEU A 137 -9.40 6.85 13.39
C LEU A 137 -10.76 6.28 12.97
N VAL A 138 -10.83 5.50 11.89
CA VAL A 138 -12.08 4.84 11.47
C VAL A 138 -12.59 3.86 12.52
N ARG A 139 -11.73 3.00 13.04
CA ARG A 139 -12.10 2.01 14.07
C ARG A 139 -12.62 2.64 15.35
N HIS A 140 -12.08 3.79 15.74
CA HIS A 140 -12.45 4.51 16.96
C HIS A 140 -13.47 5.64 16.73
N GLY A 141 -14.03 5.77 15.52
CA GLY A 141 -15.03 6.80 15.19
C GLY A 141 -14.49 8.23 15.13
N GLY A 142 -13.17 8.39 15.07
CA GLY A 142 -12.49 9.70 15.04
C GLY A 142 -12.38 10.32 13.64
N LEU A 143 -12.59 9.54 12.55
CA LEU A 143 -12.52 10.07 11.19
C LEU A 143 -13.76 10.93 10.87
N GLN A 144 -13.55 12.19 10.54
CA GLN A 144 -14.59 13.19 10.31
C GLN A 144 -14.63 13.65 8.85
N THR A 145 -15.75 14.25 8.45
CA THR A 145 -15.95 14.77 7.09
C THR A 145 -14.90 15.79 6.67
N ARG A 146 -14.46 16.67 7.57
CA ARG A 146 -13.39 17.64 7.29
C ARG A 146 -12.07 16.99 6.86
N HIS A 147 -11.72 15.83 7.45
CA HIS A 147 -10.51 15.08 7.07
C HIS A 147 -10.63 14.58 5.65
N ILE A 148 -11.82 14.10 5.26
CA ILE A 148 -12.12 13.63 3.91
C ILE A 148 -11.99 14.75 2.89
N ASP A 149 -12.53 15.94 3.19
CA ASP A 149 -12.48 17.10 2.32
C ASP A 149 -11.02 17.57 2.11
N GLN A 150 -10.24 17.67 3.19
CA GLN A 150 -8.81 18.00 3.11
C GLN A 150 -8.03 17.01 2.23
N LEU A 151 -8.29 15.71 2.42
CA LEU A 151 -7.62 14.69 1.62
C LEU A 151 -8.00 14.75 0.16
N ALA A 152 -9.27 14.95 -0.15
CA ALA A 152 -9.77 15.04 -1.53
C ALA A 152 -9.11 16.20 -2.29
N ASP A 153 -9.03 17.39 -1.68
CA ASP A 153 -8.35 18.55 -2.24
C ASP A 153 -6.85 18.26 -2.47
N ARG A 154 -6.18 17.74 -1.43
CA ARG A 154 -4.75 17.42 -1.50
C ARG A 154 -4.42 16.37 -2.55
N LEU A 155 -5.25 15.33 -2.66
CA LEU A 155 -5.08 14.27 -3.65
C LEU A 155 -5.32 14.80 -5.08
N ALA A 156 -6.35 15.63 -5.27
CA ALA A 156 -6.62 16.25 -6.58
C ALA A 156 -5.45 17.15 -7.02
N ALA A 157 -4.90 17.95 -6.10
CA ALA A 157 -3.71 18.75 -6.35
C ALA A 157 -2.49 17.87 -6.70
N PHE A 158 -2.24 16.81 -5.91
CA PHE A 158 -1.15 15.88 -6.18
C PHE A 158 -1.29 15.21 -7.55
N HIS A 159 -2.47 14.72 -7.89
CA HIS A 159 -2.69 14.09 -9.20
C HIS A 159 -2.51 15.07 -10.36
N ARG A 160 -2.94 16.33 -10.21
CA ARG A 160 -2.74 17.37 -11.22
C ARG A 160 -1.25 17.63 -11.48
N ASP A 161 -0.42 17.62 -10.43
CA ASP A 161 1.00 17.96 -10.49
C ASP A 161 1.90 16.73 -10.73
N ALA A 162 1.38 15.50 -10.55
CA ALA A 162 2.10 14.26 -10.78
C ALA A 162 2.51 14.09 -12.24
N ALA A 163 3.69 13.50 -12.46
CA ALA A 163 4.21 13.24 -13.79
C ALA A 163 3.23 12.41 -14.62
N THR A 164 2.97 12.84 -15.84
CA THR A 164 2.11 12.14 -16.81
C THR A 164 2.88 11.01 -17.48
N CYS A 165 2.21 9.90 -17.71
CA CYS A 165 2.78 8.77 -18.44
C CYS A 165 3.20 9.18 -19.86
N ARG A 166 4.38 8.72 -20.27
CA ARG A 166 4.90 8.98 -21.63
C ARG A 166 4.31 7.98 -22.62
N ASP A 167 4.14 8.39 -23.86
CA ASP A 167 3.55 7.56 -24.91
C ASP A 167 4.42 6.32 -25.27
N ASP A 168 5.73 6.42 -25.08
CA ASP A 168 6.71 5.34 -25.35
C ASP A 168 6.76 4.26 -24.26
N THR A 169 5.97 4.37 -23.19
CA THR A 169 5.88 3.37 -22.13
C THR A 169 4.59 2.57 -22.25
N PRO A 170 4.54 1.32 -21.75
CA PRO A 170 3.31 0.51 -21.78
C PRO A 170 2.31 0.90 -20.67
N PHE A 171 2.70 1.76 -19.71
CA PHE A 171 1.91 2.07 -18.53
C PHE A 171 0.53 2.63 -18.88
N GLY A 172 -0.51 2.12 -18.21
CA GLY A 172 -1.88 2.54 -18.40
C GLY A 172 -2.50 2.16 -19.75
N ALA A 173 -1.78 1.45 -20.63
CA ALA A 173 -2.42 0.82 -21.79
C ALA A 173 -3.49 -0.18 -21.31
N PRO A 174 -4.61 -0.36 -22.04
CA PRO A 174 -5.70 -1.24 -21.59
C PRO A 174 -5.24 -2.62 -21.14
N ALA A 175 -4.32 -3.26 -21.87
CA ALA A 175 -3.75 -4.54 -21.49
C ALA A 175 -2.99 -4.47 -20.15
N GLN A 176 -2.27 -3.37 -19.87
CA GLN A 176 -1.55 -3.15 -18.61
C GLN A 176 -2.47 -2.82 -17.44
N VAL A 177 -3.64 -2.26 -17.69
CA VAL A 177 -4.68 -2.08 -16.66
C VAL A 177 -5.31 -3.43 -16.31
N ARG A 178 -5.50 -4.31 -17.30
CA ARG A 178 -6.12 -5.62 -17.11
C ARG A 178 -5.21 -6.64 -16.43
N ALA A 179 -3.92 -6.68 -16.81
CA ALA A 179 -3.01 -7.74 -16.37
C ALA A 179 -2.96 -7.91 -14.84
N PRO A 180 -2.78 -6.86 -14.01
CA PRO A 180 -2.75 -7.01 -12.55
C PRO A 180 -4.08 -7.51 -11.96
N MET A 181 -5.21 -7.20 -12.59
CA MET A 181 -6.52 -7.68 -12.20
C MET A 181 -6.63 -9.20 -12.40
N VAL A 182 -6.24 -9.70 -13.59
CA VAL A 182 -6.26 -11.12 -13.93
C VAL A 182 -5.27 -11.89 -13.04
N GLU A 183 -4.04 -11.40 -12.87
CA GLU A 183 -3.05 -11.98 -11.98
C GLU A 183 -3.54 -12.07 -10.52
N THR A 184 -4.31 -11.09 -10.08
CA THR A 184 -4.90 -11.09 -8.73
C THR A 184 -5.98 -12.16 -8.60
N LEU A 185 -6.85 -12.31 -9.61
CA LEU A 185 -7.84 -13.37 -9.65
C LEU A 185 -7.19 -14.77 -9.67
N ASP A 186 -6.14 -14.95 -10.48
CA ASP A 186 -5.41 -16.22 -10.56
C ASP A 186 -4.66 -16.54 -9.25
N ALA A 187 -4.13 -15.53 -8.56
CA ALA A 187 -3.51 -15.72 -7.26
C ALA A 187 -4.53 -16.11 -6.19
N LEU A 188 -5.70 -15.47 -6.16
CA LEU A 188 -6.79 -15.81 -5.25
C LEU A 188 -7.31 -17.24 -5.49
N GLU A 189 -7.46 -17.66 -6.75
CA GLU A 189 -7.88 -19.02 -7.10
C GLU A 189 -6.93 -20.08 -6.49
N ARG A 190 -5.62 -19.82 -6.48
CA ARG A 190 -4.62 -20.71 -5.86
C ARG A 190 -4.63 -20.70 -4.33
N LEU A 191 -5.11 -19.62 -3.73
CA LEU A 191 -5.09 -19.43 -2.26
C LEU A 191 -6.40 -19.85 -1.60
N LEU A 192 -7.52 -19.84 -2.34
CA LEU A 192 -8.83 -20.17 -1.82
C LEU A 192 -9.09 -21.68 -1.90
N CYS A 193 -9.68 -22.22 -0.83
CA CYS A 193 -10.06 -23.64 -0.76
C CYS A 193 -11.58 -23.82 -0.58
N ASP A 194 -12.31 -22.79 -0.13
CA ASP A 194 -13.75 -22.85 0.11
C ASP A 194 -14.52 -22.76 -1.21
N ALA A 195 -15.43 -23.71 -1.47
CA ALA A 195 -16.19 -23.79 -2.71
C ALA A 195 -17.08 -22.56 -2.95
N ALA A 196 -17.64 -21.97 -1.89
CA ALA A 196 -18.47 -20.78 -2.02
C ALA A 196 -17.64 -19.54 -2.36
N ASP A 197 -16.41 -19.44 -1.84
CA ASP A 197 -15.51 -18.34 -2.16
C ASP A 197 -14.94 -18.48 -3.58
N LEU A 198 -14.65 -19.71 -4.04
CA LEU A 198 -14.31 -19.99 -5.43
C LEU A 198 -15.46 -19.63 -6.38
N ALA A 199 -16.71 -19.97 -6.06
CA ALA A 199 -17.87 -19.57 -6.86
C ALA A 199 -18.05 -18.03 -6.91
N ARG A 200 -17.73 -17.31 -5.82
CA ARG A 200 -17.69 -15.84 -5.83
C ARG A 200 -16.61 -15.32 -6.78
N LEU A 201 -15.44 -15.93 -6.76
CA LEU A 201 -14.31 -15.57 -7.61
C LEU A 201 -14.64 -15.81 -9.10
N ASP A 202 -15.30 -16.91 -9.44
CA ASP A 202 -15.76 -17.21 -10.81
C ASP A 202 -16.74 -16.14 -11.33
N ASN A 203 -17.68 -15.70 -10.49
CA ASN A 203 -18.58 -14.61 -10.84
C ASN A 203 -17.83 -13.29 -11.11
N LEU A 204 -16.81 -12.99 -10.30
CA LEU A 204 -15.97 -11.81 -10.48
C LEU A 204 -15.10 -11.91 -11.74
N ARG A 205 -14.63 -13.10 -12.11
CA ARG A 205 -13.89 -13.34 -13.35
C ARG A 205 -14.77 -13.12 -14.59
N VAL A 206 -16.01 -13.61 -14.56
CA VAL A 206 -16.98 -13.35 -15.64
C VAL A 206 -17.30 -11.86 -15.76
N TRP A 207 -17.53 -11.20 -14.63
CA TRP A 207 -17.77 -9.76 -14.59
C TRP A 207 -16.56 -8.97 -15.12
N GLU A 208 -15.34 -9.33 -14.72
CA GLU A 208 -14.10 -8.68 -15.17
C GLU A 208 -14.02 -8.67 -16.70
N ALA A 209 -14.19 -9.84 -17.33
CA ALA A 209 -14.09 -9.95 -18.77
C ALA A 209 -15.11 -9.07 -19.51
N GLN A 210 -16.33 -8.95 -18.98
CA GLN A 210 -17.39 -8.10 -19.53
C GLN A 210 -17.08 -6.61 -19.29
N ALA A 211 -16.71 -6.26 -18.04
CA ALA A 211 -16.41 -4.89 -17.64
C ALA A 211 -15.18 -4.34 -18.36
N PHE A 212 -14.14 -5.16 -18.54
CA PHE A 212 -12.97 -4.75 -19.30
C PHE A 212 -13.33 -4.42 -20.74
N ARG A 213 -14.03 -5.31 -21.46
CA ARG A 213 -14.47 -5.06 -22.85
C ARG A 213 -15.30 -3.79 -22.97
N ALA A 214 -16.19 -3.53 -22.01
CA ALA A 214 -17.05 -2.35 -22.01
C ALA A 214 -16.26 -1.04 -21.77
N ASN A 215 -15.11 -1.11 -21.09
CA ASN A 215 -14.32 0.07 -20.71
C ASN A 215 -12.98 0.18 -21.45
N GLU A 216 -12.61 -0.76 -22.31
CA GLU A 216 -11.30 -0.80 -22.98
C GLU A 216 -10.99 0.50 -23.73
N ALA A 217 -11.96 1.03 -24.49
CA ALA A 217 -11.81 2.32 -25.16
C ALA A 217 -11.62 3.47 -24.14
N ALA A 218 -12.37 3.45 -23.03
CA ALA A 218 -12.27 4.48 -22.02
C ALA A 218 -10.87 4.50 -21.36
N PHE A 219 -10.27 3.34 -21.07
CA PHE A 219 -8.87 3.29 -20.58
C PHE A 219 -7.89 3.91 -21.57
N GLY A 220 -8.01 3.60 -22.87
CA GLY A 220 -7.17 4.19 -23.91
C GLY A 220 -7.35 5.71 -24.05
N GLU A 221 -8.59 6.20 -24.06
CA GLU A 221 -8.91 7.62 -24.11
C GLU A 221 -8.37 8.38 -22.90
N ARG A 222 -8.52 7.83 -21.68
CA ARG A 222 -8.03 8.44 -20.45
C ARG A 222 -6.49 8.52 -20.44
N ARG A 223 -5.81 7.46 -20.89
CA ARG A 223 -4.36 7.48 -21.08
C ARG A 223 -3.94 8.60 -22.04
N ALA A 224 -4.58 8.71 -23.21
CA ALA A 224 -4.29 9.74 -24.20
C ALA A 224 -4.54 11.17 -23.67
N ARG A 225 -5.47 11.33 -22.72
CA ARG A 225 -5.75 12.61 -22.04
C ARG A 225 -4.83 12.89 -20.85
N GLY A 226 -3.82 12.06 -20.59
CA GLY A 226 -2.86 12.24 -19.51
C GLY A 226 -3.42 11.94 -18.12
N GLN A 227 -4.46 11.09 -18.01
CA GLN A 227 -5.01 10.65 -16.72
C GLN A 227 -4.22 9.48 -16.11
N VAL A 228 -3.28 8.87 -16.85
CA VAL A 228 -2.30 7.93 -16.33
C VAL A 228 -1.09 8.71 -15.83
N ARG A 229 -0.86 8.64 -14.51
CA ARG A 229 0.16 9.45 -13.82
C ARG A 229 0.98 8.60 -12.85
N GLU A 230 2.12 9.14 -12.39
CA GLU A 230 2.88 8.51 -11.30
C GLU A 230 2.15 8.75 -9.97
N CYS A 231 1.14 7.91 -9.70
CA CYS A 231 0.23 7.98 -8.57
C CYS A 231 0.89 7.54 -7.24
N HIS A 232 0.11 7.43 -6.18
CA HIS A 232 0.52 6.82 -4.92
C HIS A 232 0.68 5.29 -5.10
N GLY A 233 -0.27 4.65 -5.77
CA GLY A 233 -0.27 3.23 -6.11
C GLY A 233 -0.80 2.30 -5.01
N ASP A 234 -0.77 2.74 -3.75
CA ASP A 234 -1.23 1.95 -2.59
C ASP A 234 -2.04 2.81 -1.60
N LEU A 235 -2.97 3.62 -2.09
CA LEU A 235 -3.71 4.59 -1.28
C LEU A 235 -4.88 3.95 -0.54
N HIS A 236 -4.63 3.43 0.65
CA HIS A 236 -5.64 2.94 1.60
C HIS A 236 -5.52 3.64 2.96
N LEU A 237 -6.48 3.41 3.88
CA LEU A 237 -6.56 4.09 5.17
C LEU A 237 -5.29 3.93 6.03
N GLY A 238 -4.60 2.81 5.93
CA GLY A 238 -3.34 2.58 6.64
C GLY A 238 -2.16 3.42 6.13
N ASN A 239 -2.28 4.05 4.95
CA ASN A 239 -1.26 4.89 4.33
C ASN A 239 -1.65 6.38 4.34
N VAL A 240 -2.60 6.75 5.21
CA VAL A 240 -2.97 8.12 5.50
C VAL A 240 -2.95 8.35 7.01
N ALA A 241 -2.33 9.44 7.45
CA ALA A 241 -2.26 9.82 8.85
C ALA A 241 -2.67 11.27 9.05
N GLN A 242 -3.22 11.58 10.23
CA GLN A 242 -3.42 12.94 10.67
C GLN A 242 -2.15 13.39 11.41
N VAL A 243 -1.35 14.24 10.77
CA VAL A 243 -0.09 14.77 11.31
C VAL A 243 -0.22 16.29 11.44
N ASP A 244 -0.07 16.82 12.63
CA ASP A 244 -0.18 18.26 12.92
C ASP A 244 -1.49 18.90 12.41
N GLY A 245 -2.59 18.15 12.45
CA GLY A 245 -3.90 18.60 11.98
C GLY A 245 -4.13 18.44 10.47
N GLU A 246 -3.16 17.92 9.73
CA GLU A 246 -3.21 17.77 8.28
C GLU A 246 -3.28 16.30 7.84
N ALA A 247 -4.13 16.00 6.84
CA ALA A 247 -4.19 14.69 6.20
C ALA A 247 -2.91 14.45 5.40
N THR A 248 -2.05 13.56 5.86
CA THR A 248 -0.74 13.25 5.26
C THR A 248 -0.75 11.87 4.63
N LEU A 249 -0.50 11.82 3.32
CA LEU A 249 -0.36 10.58 2.56
C LEU A 249 1.10 10.15 2.59
N PHE A 250 1.36 8.87 2.84
CA PHE A 250 2.70 8.31 2.93
C PHE A 250 2.72 6.85 2.46
N ASP A 251 3.90 6.27 2.34
CA ASP A 251 4.13 4.89 1.89
C ASP A 251 3.62 4.60 0.47
N CYS A 252 3.98 5.52 -0.48
CA CYS A 252 3.79 5.29 -1.91
C CYS A 252 4.48 4.00 -2.34
N LEU A 253 3.86 3.28 -3.26
CA LEU A 253 4.37 2.01 -3.78
C LEU A 253 5.64 2.24 -4.61
N GLU A 254 6.81 1.82 -4.08
CA GLU A 254 8.11 2.08 -4.68
C GLU A 254 8.64 0.94 -5.57
N PHE A 255 8.25 -0.31 -5.27
CA PHE A 255 8.89 -1.51 -5.83
C PHE A 255 8.38 -1.89 -7.23
N ASP A 256 7.24 -1.37 -7.67
CA ASP A 256 6.66 -1.67 -9.00
C ASP A 256 6.15 -0.42 -9.70
N ALA A 257 6.85 -0.02 -10.75
CA ALA A 257 6.45 1.12 -11.56
C ALA A 257 5.11 0.88 -12.29
N GLY A 258 4.82 -0.36 -12.70
CA GLY A 258 3.58 -0.71 -13.40
C GLY A 258 2.33 -0.53 -12.55
N LEU A 259 2.45 -0.70 -11.22
CA LEU A 259 1.35 -0.52 -10.28
C LEU A 259 1.12 0.93 -9.85
N ARG A 260 2.15 1.79 -9.90
CA ARG A 260 2.00 3.21 -9.54
C ARG A 260 1.78 4.14 -10.74
N TRP A 261 2.29 3.79 -11.94
CA TRP A 261 1.94 4.49 -13.17
C TRP A 261 0.58 4.02 -13.66
N THR A 262 -0.47 4.57 -13.06
CA THR A 262 -1.86 4.11 -13.22
C THR A 262 -2.80 5.29 -13.44
N ASP A 263 -4.04 4.99 -13.82
CA ASP A 263 -5.11 5.98 -13.86
C ASP A 263 -5.34 6.57 -12.47
N VAL A 264 -5.45 7.89 -12.36
CA VAL A 264 -5.69 8.59 -11.08
C VAL A 264 -6.92 8.04 -10.35
N MET A 265 -7.91 7.54 -11.08
CA MET A 265 -9.09 6.92 -10.49
C MET A 265 -8.78 5.60 -9.75
N SER A 266 -7.62 4.99 -9.97
CA SER A 266 -7.20 3.81 -9.25
C SER A 266 -6.82 4.12 -7.79
N ASP A 267 -6.16 5.24 -7.51
CA ASP A 267 -5.90 5.72 -6.14
C ASP A 267 -7.21 6.12 -5.45
N VAL A 268 -8.07 6.89 -6.15
CA VAL A 268 -9.38 7.28 -5.64
C VAL A 268 -10.24 6.08 -5.29
N ALA A 269 -10.25 5.06 -6.16
CA ALA A 269 -10.99 3.83 -5.93
C ALA A 269 -10.44 3.04 -4.74
N PHE A 270 -9.14 3.07 -4.50
CA PHE A 270 -8.55 2.31 -3.40
C PHE A 270 -9.02 2.84 -2.05
N LEU A 271 -8.92 4.14 -1.83
CA LEU A 271 -9.37 4.74 -0.58
C LEU A 271 -10.90 4.62 -0.42
N ALA A 272 -11.66 4.86 -1.49
CA ALA A 272 -13.12 4.71 -1.45
C ALA A 272 -13.52 3.26 -1.11
N MET A 273 -12.87 2.27 -1.71
CA MET A 273 -13.09 0.85 -1.42
C MET A 273 -12.79 0.54 0.05
N ASP A 274 -11.66 1.05 0.58
CA ASP A 274 -11.24 0.78 1.95
C ASP A 274 -12.17 1.43 2.98
N LEU A 275 -12.68 2.64 2.72
CA LEU A 275 -13.76 3.27 3.50
C LEU A 275 -15.04 2.42 3.51
N HIS A 276 -15.45 1.87 2.36
CA HIS A 276 -16.56 0.92 2.29
C HIS A 276 -16.31 -0.34 3.11
N HIS A 277 -15.09 -0.91 3.02
CA HIS A 277 -14.69 -2.10 3.80
C HIS A 277 -14.79 -1.87 5.31
N HIS A 278 -14.47 -0.66 5.76
CA HIS A 278 -14.61 -0.24 7.17
C HIS A 278 -16.02 0.24 7.55
N GLY A 279 -17.02 0.02 6.70
CA GLY A 279 -18.42 0.35 6.99
C GLY A 279 -18.73 1.86 6.98
N ARG A 280 -17.95 2.66 6.24
CA ARG A 280 -18.12 4.12 6.12
C ARG A 280 -18.45 4.55 4.68
N PRO A 281 -19.52 4.00 4.08
CA PRO A 281 -19.87 4.30 2.69
C PRO A 281 -20.20 5.81 2.49
N GLU A 282 -20.73 6.47 3.51
CA GLU A 282 -21.01 7.90 3.45
C GLU A 282 -19.76 8.76 3.29
N LEU A 283 -18.66 8.38 3.96
CA LEU A 283 -17.36 9.04 3.80
C LEU A 283 -16.73 8.71 2.45
N ALA A 284 -16.90 7.47 1.94
CA ALA A 284 -16.43 7.10 0.62
C ALA A 284 -17.11 7.93 -0.48
N HIS A 285 -18.45 8.07 -0.42
CA HIS A 285 -19.19 8.90 -1.38
C HIS A 285 -18.78 10.37 -1.30
N ARG A 286 -18.63 10.93 -0.07
CA ARG A 286 -18.16 12.30 0.12
C ARG A 286 -16.76 12.49 -0.49
N PHE A 287 -15.84 11.57 -0.23
CA PHE A 287 -14.49 11.61 -0.77
C PHE A 287 -14.47 11.66 -2.30
N VAL A 288 -15.21 10.75 -2.94
CA VAL A 288 -15.27 10.67 -4.41
C VAL A 288 -15.88 11.95 -4.97
N ASN A 289 -16.99 12.45 -4.40
CA ASN A 289 -17.63 13.68 -4.87
C ASN A 289 -16.69 14.88 -4.73
N ALA A 290 -16.05 15.06 -3.57
CA ALA A 290 -15.12 16.16 -3.36
C ALA A 290 -13.90 16.07 -4.29
N TYR A 291 -13.36 14.87 -4.50
CA TYR A 291 -12.26 14.67 -5.46
C TYR A 291 -12.67 15.05 -6.90
N LEU A 292 -13.85 14.60 -7.36
CA LEU A 292 -14.35 14.93 -8.70
C LEU A 292 -14.61 16.44 -8.85
N GLU A 293 -15.09 17.11 -7.81
CA GLU A 293 -15.30 18.55 -7.79
C GLU A 293 -13.96 19.32 -7.91
N HIS A 294 -12.94 18.93 -7.14
CA HIS A 294 -11.62 19.56 -7.17
C HIS A 294 -10.81 19.26 -8.43
N SER A 295 -10.94 18.04 -8.97
CA SER A 295 -10.17 17.61 -10.17
C SER A 295 -10.86 17.94 -11.49
N GLY A 296 -12.20 18.06 -11.50
CA GLY A 296 -13.01 18.15 -12.71
C GLY A 296 -13.07 16.86 -13.53
N ASP A 297 -12.50 15.75 -13.05
CA ASP A 297 -12.38 14.48 -13.77
C ASP A 297 -13.64 13.61 -13.69
N TYR A 298 -14.79 14.16 -14.05
CA TYR A 298 -16.06 13.42 -14.07
C TYR A 298 -16.07 12.24 -15.04
N ASP A 299 -15.28 12.30 -16.12
CA ASP A 299 -15.12 11.17 -17.07
C ASP A 299 -14.49 9.93 -16.40
N GLY A 300 -13.75 10.13 -15.31
CA GLY A 300 -13.21 9.07 -14.48
C GLY A 300 -14.26 8.10 -13.92
N ALA A 301 -15.51 8.54 -13.77
CA ALA A 301 -16.61 7.70 -13.31
C ALA A 301 -16.84 6.47 -14.22
N ARG A 302 -16.47 6.54 -15.51
CA ARG A 302 -16.56 5.41 -16.46
C ARG A 302 -15.73 4.21 -16.03
N VAL A 303 -14.51 4.46 -15.53
CA VAL A 303 -13.54 3.41 -15.14
C VAL A 303 -13.48 3.14 -13.64
N PHE A 304 -14.06 4.03 -12.84
CA PHE A 304 -14.00 3.98 -11.37
C PHE A 304 -14.45 2.64 -10.79
N ARG A 305 -15.57 2.11 -11.29
CA ARG A 305 -16.13 0.83 -10.81
C ARG A 305 -15.19 -0.35 -11.06
N TYR A 306 -14.48 -0.36 -12.20
CA TYR A 306 -13.49 -1.39 -12.49
C TYR A 306 -12.36 -1.36 -11.45
N HIS A 307 -11.86 -0.17 -11.13
CA HIS A 307 -10.84 0.01 -10.12
C HIS A 307 -11.32 -0.33 -8.70
N LEU A 308 -12.58 -0.04 -8.33
CA LEU A 308 -13.14 -0.43 -7.02
C LEU A 308 -13.09 -1.95 -6.83
N VAL A 309 -13.53 -2.72 -7.83
CA VAL A 309 -13.49 -4.19 -7.78
C VAL A 309 -12.05 -4.68 -7.73
N TYR A 310 -11.16 -4.12 -8.56
CA TYR A 310 -9.74 -4.47 -8.57
C TYR A 310 -9.10 -4.27 -7.18
N ARG A 311 -9.31 -3.11 -6.56
CA ARG A 311 -8.71 -2.81 -5.27
C ARG A 311 -9.26 -3.68 -4.13
N ALA A 312 -10.54 -4.05 -4.17
CA ALA A 312 -11.09 -5.02 -3.23
C ALA A 312 -10.43 -6.41 -3.38
N LEU A 313 -10.19 -6.86 -4.62
CA LEU A 313 -9.48 -8.12 -4.89
C LEU A 313 -8.00 -8.06 -4.47
N VAL A 314 -7.32 -6.94 -4.67
CA VAL A 314 -5.94 -6.74 -4.18
C VAL A 314 -5.89 -6.91 -2.65
N ARG A 315 -6.81 -6.29 -1.91
CA ARG A 315 -6.89 -6.43 -0.45
C ARG A 315 -7.22 -7.87 -0.04
N ALA A 316 -8.13 -8.53 -0.75
CA ALA A 316 -8.47 -9.94 -0.51
C ALA A 316 -7.23 -10.84 -0.70
N LYS A 317 -6.44 -10.62 -1.77
CA LYS A 317 -5.19 -11.34 -2.02
C LYS A 317 -4.19 -11.14 -0.88
N VAL A 318 -3.97 -9.89 -0.45
CA VAL A 318 -3.05 -9.59 0.66
C VAL A 318 -3.52 -10.24 1.95
N ALA A 319 -4.80 -10.21 2.27
CA ALA A 319 -5.36 -10.87 3.45
C ALA A 319 -5.22 -12.40 3.37
N ALA A 320 -5.45 -13.01 2.21
CA ALA A 320 -5.26 -14.44 1.99
C ALA A 320 -3.79 -14.88 2.15
N LEU A 321 -2.85 -14.09 1.60
CA LEU A 321 -1.41 -14.34 1.77
C LEU A 321 -0.98 -14.25 3.24
N ARG A 322 -1.48 -13.27 4.00
CA ARG A 322 -1.22 -13.16 5.43
C ARG A 322 -1.73 -14.37 6.20
N ALA A 323 -2.94 -14.81 5.90
CA ALA A 323 -3.53 -16.00 6.54
C ALA A 323 -2.73 -17.27 6.24
N ALA A 324 -2.24 -17.44 5.01
CA ALA A 324 -1.40 -18.57 4.62
C ALA A 324 -0.01 -18.60 5.28
N GLN A 325 0.51 -17.45 5.71
CA GLN A 325 1.82 -17.31 6.37
C GLN A 325 1.73 -17.37 7.90
N SER A 326 0.53 -17.24 8.48
CA SER A 326 0.34 -17.36 9.93
C SER A 326 0.54 -18.81 10.35
N PRO A 327 1.39 -19.11 11.38
CA PRO A 327 1.54 -20.46 11.89
C PRO A 327 0.19 -21.00 12.35
N LEU A 328 -0.12 -22.24 12.00
CA LEU A 328 -1.28 -22.94 12.57
C LEU A 328 -1.17 -22.91 14.11
N PRO A 329 -2.25 -22.60 14.85
CA PRO A 329 -2.23 -22.69 16.30
C PRO A 329 -1.83 -24.13 16.70
N ASP A 330 -0.82 -24.26 17.57
CA ASP A 330 -0.37 -25.55 18.05
C ASP A 330 -1.55 -26.30 18.71
N PRO A 331 -1.98 -27.44 18.17
CA PRO A 331 -3.11 -28.19 18.75
C PRO A 331 -2.81 -28.71 20.17
N ARG A 332 -1.59 -28.52 20.71
CA ARG A 332 -1.15 -28.94 22.04
C ARG A 332 -1.14 -27.81 23.07
N ALA A 333 -1.46 -26.57 22.72
CA ALA A 333 -1.63 -25.49 23.68
C ALA A 333 -2.95 -25.71 24.43
N GLY A 334 -2.85 -26.26 25.62
CA GLY A 334 -3.95 -26.81 26.44
C GLY A 334 -5.10 -25.86 26.69
N SER A 335 -6.24 -26.44 26.61
CA SER A 335 -7.55 -25.93 27.01
C SER A 335 -7.56 -25.47 28.49
N GLY A 336 -7.78 -24.19 28.68
CA GLY A 336 -8.14 -23.60 29.96
C GLY A 336 -8.90 -22.32 29.73
N GLY A 337 -10.24 -22.37 29.86
CA GLY A 337 -11.09 -21.18 29.90
C GLY A 337 -12.13 -21.10 28.79
N ASP A 338 -13.33 -21.45 29.19
CA ASP A 338 -14.60 -21.28 28.49
C ASP A 338 -14.80 -19.83 28.03
N SER A 339 -14.65 -19.57 26.76
CA SER A 339 -15.23 -18.40 26.08
C SER A 339 -15.44 -18.81 24.63
N GLY A 340 -16.70 -18.75 24.17
CA GLY A 340 -17.16 -19.17 22.87
C GLY A 340 -16.39 -18.58 21.69
N ALA A 341 -15.21 -19.10 21.43
CA ALA A 341 -14.41 -18.81 20.26
C ALA A 341 -14.95 -19.64 19.11
N ALA A 342 -15.45 -18.97 18.10
CA ALA A 342 -15.78 -19.53 16.80
C ALA A 342 -14.63 -20.44 16.35
N ARG A 343 -14.92 -21.74 16.13
CA ARG A 343 -14.02 -22.69 15.49
C ARG A 343 -13.53 -22.06 14.18
N LEU A 344 -12.23 -21.83 14.07
CA LEU A 344 -11.58 -21.61 12.81
C LEU A 344 -11.70 -22.88 11.99
N GLU A 345 -12.63 -22.92 11.08
CA GLU A 345 -12.72 -23.96 10.05
C GLU A 345 -11.42 -23.90 9.23
N GLY A 346 -10.70 -25.02 9.11
CA GLY A 346 -9.50 -25.39 8.36
C GLY A 346 -8.51 -24.34 7.85
N PRO A 347 -7.41 -24.66 7.14
CA PRO A 347 -6.50 -23.67 6.56
C PRO A 347 -7.27 -22.85 5.51
N GLY A 348 -8.08 -21.96 5.96
CA GLY A 348 -9.18 -21.39 5.27
C GLY A 348 -9.20 -19.88 5.40
N VAL A 349 -9.63 -19.32 4.36
CA VAL A 349 -10.01 -17.97 4.10
C VAL A 349 -10.48 -17.26 5.36
N SER A 350 -9.73 -16.25 5.79
CA SER A 350 -10.12 -15.43 6.93
C SER A 350 -11.46 -14.74 6.64
N ILE A 351 -12.23 -14.44 7.67
CA ILE A 351 -13.49 -13.65 7.55
C ILE A 351 -13.24 -12.36 6.74
N GLU A 352 -12.06 -11.77 6.86
CA GLU A 352 -11.65 -10.58 6.12
C GLU A 352 -11.63 -10.83 4.59
N VAL A 353 -11.05 -11.94 4.13
CA VAL A 353 -11.01 -12.29 2.69
C VAL A 353 -12.43 -12.41 2.15
N ARG A 354 -13.32 -13.12 2.87
CA ARG A 354 -14.72 -13.28 2.45
C ARG A 354 -15.46 -11.94 2.36
N ARG A 355 -15.28 -11.06 3.35
CA ARG A 355 -15.87 -9.70 3.32
C ARG A 355 -15.39 -8.89 2.12
N LEU A 356 -14.11 -8.99 1.76
CA LEU A 356 -13.54 -8.30 0.62
C LEU A 356 -14.04 -8.85 -0.72
N LEU A 357 -14.20 -10.18 -0.84
CA LEU A 357 -14.84 -10.80 -2.01
C LEU A 357 -16.31 -10.40 -2.15
N GLU A 358 -17.06 -10.37 -1.05
CA GLU A 358 -18.45 -9.90 -1.02
C GLU A 358 -18.54 -8.42 -1.41
N LEU A 359 -17.63 -7.57 -0.91
CA LEU A 359 -17.57 -6.16 -1.29
C LEU A 359 -17.27 -6.00 -2.79
N ALA A 360 -16.34 -6.78 -3.35
CA ALA A 360 -16.07 -6.80 -4.78
C ALA A 360 -17.33 -7.17 -5.59
N LEU A 361 -18.11 -8.17 -5.13
CA LEU A 361 -19.39 -8.54 -5.74
C LEU A 361 -20.45 -7.43 -5.61
N VAL A 362 -20.49 -6.70 -4.50
CA VAL A 362 -21.38 -5.53 -4.35
C VAL A 362 -21.02 -4.46 -5.38
N PHE A 363 -19.74 -4.17 -5.57
CA PHE A 363 -19.28 -3.21 -6.59
C PHE A 363 -19.52 -3.70 -8.02
N SER A 364 -19.49 -5.00 -8.27
CA SER A 364 -19.72 -5.57 -9.61
C SER A 364 -21.19 -5.53 -10.05
N ARG A 365 -22.15 -5.39 -9.12
CA ARG A 365 -23.58 -5.39 -9.46
C ARG A 365 -23.97 -4.14 -10.24
N PRO A 366 -24.78 -4.25 -11.29
CA PRO A 366 -25.33 -3.10 -11.99
C PRO A 366 -26.15 -2.25 -11.00
N LYS A 367 -25.92 -0.95 -10.99
CA LYS A 367 -26.79 -0.02 -10.27
C LYS A 367 -27.87 0.48 -11.23
N PRO A 368 -29.14 0.58 -10.82
CA PRO A 368 -30.17 1.20 -11.66
C PRO A 368 -29.79 2.66 -11.92
N ALA A 369 -30.09 3.15 -13.11
CA ALA A 369 -29.97 4.56 -13.40
C ALA A 369 -30.99 5.34 -12.53
N VAL A 370 -30.51 6.41 -11.87
CA VAL A 370 -31.35 7.30 -11.07
C VAL A 370 -31.39 8.66 -11.78
N LEU A 371 -32.58 9.10 -12.14
CA LEU A 371 -32.81 10.44 -12.64
C LEU A 371 -33.23 11.35 -11.47
N LEU A 372 -32.40 12.33 -11.12
CA LEU A 372 -32.76 13.38 -10.18
C LEU A 372 -33.24 14.59 -10.98
N VAL A 373 -34.50 14.95 -10.76
CA VAL A 373 -35.08 16.17 -11.32
C VAL A 373 -35.25 17.17 -10.19
N THR A 374 -34.55 18.28 -10.26
CA THR A 374 -34.77 19.41 -9.34
C THR A 374 -35.72 20.39 -9.98
N HIS A 375 -36.75 20.78 -9.25
CA HIS A 375 -37.67 21.82 -9.64
C HIS A 375 -37.53 23.01 -8.69
N GLY A 376 -37.25 24.19 -9.24
CA GLY A 376 -37.12 25.42 -8.46
C GLY A 376 -37.77 26.59 -9.20
N PHE A 377 -38.03 27.67 -8.48
CA PHE A 377 -38.47 28.91 -9.10
C PHE A 377 -37.31 29.58 -9.82
N SER A 378 -37.57 30.31 -10.91
CA SER A 378 -36.63 31.13 -11.62
C SER A 378 -35.90 32.08 -10.65
N GLY A 379 -34.57 31.94 -10.54
CA GLY A 379 -33.74 32.73 -9.62
C GLY A 379 -33.32 32.04 -8.32
N SER A 380 -33.71 30.79 -8.09
CA SER A 380 -33.13 29.96 -7.00
C SER A 380 -31.88 29.25 -7.56
N SER A 381 -30.72 29.74 -7.15
CA SER A 381 -29.41 29.08 -7.38
C SER A 381 -29.01 28.22 -6.20
#